data_4032b5e0e0c2472491265f0cfef5b3dd
#
_entry.id   4032b5e0e0c2472491265f0cfef5b3dd
#
_cell.length_a   1.000
_cell.length_b   1.000
_cell.length_c   1.000
_cell.angle_alpha   90.00
_cell.angle_beta   90.00
_cell.angle_gamma   90.00
#
_symmetry.space_group_name_H-M   'P 1'
#
loop_
_entity.id
_entity.type
_entity.pdbx_description
1 polymer ?
#
loop_
_entity_poly.entity_id
_entity_poly.type
_entity_poly.pdbx_seq_one_letter_code
_entity_poly.pdbx_strand_id
1 'polypeptide(L)'
;VMQAVIDKIMEAKSVAVLTHLNEDPDTIGSCFAFAKVMRKLGKEATVYVNGRIESRLAFIGDDYVLYQEGMKHNHDLCACIDCGDLGRIAERKSLFEEINNSINIDHHLTNTNFADANYVDGKAAAAGEILYALFEKMGIELDNDIAKDLYTAICSDTGCFKYSNVTPKTMRTAANLLAVSYTHLTLPTNS
;
A
#
# COMPACT_ATOMS: atom_id res chain seq x y z
N VAL A 1 -3.24 -18.05 2.93
CA VAL A 1 -2.78 -17.07 1.94
C VAL A 1 -2.44 -15.75 2.62
N MET A 2 -3.39 -14.97 3.19
CA MET A 2 -3.06 -13.71 3.91
C MET A 2 -2.08 -13.93 5.08
N GLN A 3 -2.17 -15.04 5.81
CA GLN A 3 -1.28 -15.34 6.92
C GLN A 3 0.19 -15.44 6.50
N ALA A 4 0.49 -16.06 5.35
CA ALA A 4 1.86 -16.14 4.84
C ALA A 4 2.48 -14.76 4.55
N VAL A 5 1.66 -13.81 4.08
CA VAL A 5 2.10 -12.41 3.90
C VAL A 5 2.35 -11.76 5.26
N ILE A 6 1.45 -11.96 6.23
CA ILE A 6 1.64 -11.44 7.60
C ILE A 6 2.92 -12.00 8.23
N ASP A 7 3.17 -13.30 8.11
CA ASP A 7 4.35 -13.94 8.70
C ASP A 7 5.63 -13.30 8.16
N LYS A 8 5.74 -13.13 6.83
CA LYS A 8 6.87 -12.45 6.19
C LYS A 8 7.02 -10.99 6.65
N ILE A 9 5.91 -10.26 6.77
CA ILE A 9 5.93 -8.89 7.31
C ILE A 9 6.48 -8.89 8.73
N MET A 10 6.01 -9.78 9.58
CA MET A 10 6.42 -9.81 11.00
C MET A 10 7.90 -10.17 11.18
N GLU A 11 8.45 -11.06 10.36
CA GLU A 11 9.86 -11.45 10.35
C GLU A 11 10.81 -10.36 9.85
N ALA A 12 10.36 -9.52 8.92
CA ALA A 12 11.18 -8.49 8.30
C ALA A 12 11.61 -7.40 9.30
N LYS A 13 12.80 -6.84 9.06
CA LYS A 13 13.34 -5.66 9.77
C LYS A 13 13.33 -4.42 8.90
N SER A 14 13.56 -4.59 7.61
CA SER A 14 13.65 -3.50 6.63
C SER A 14 12.96 -3.87 5.32
N VAL A 15 12.05 -3.02 4.85
CA VAL A 15 11.17 -3.31 3.73
C VAL A 15 11.38 -2.32 2.58
N ALA A 16 11.66 -2.85 1.39
CA ALA A 16 11.52 -2.10 0.14
C ALA A 16 10.07 -2.21 -0.35
N VAL A 17 9.38 -1.09 -0.47
CA VAL A 17 8.01 -1.02 -0.98
C VAL A 17 8.05 -0.49 -2.41
N LEU A 18 7.58 -1.30 -3.37
CA LEU A 18 7.64 -0.97 -4.79
C LEU A 18 6.26 -0.60 -5.32
N THR A 19 6.18 0.56 -5.97
CA THR A 19 5.02 0.97 -6.77
C THR A 19 5.05 0.27 -8.15
N HIS A 20 3.95 0.28 -8.91
CA HIS A 20 4.00 -0.14 -10.31
C HIS A 20 4.40 1.02 -11.24
N LEU A 21 4.68 0.73 -12.52
CA LEU A 21 4.85 1.74 -13.58
C LEU A 21 3.57 2.55 -13.78
N ASN A 22 3.72 3.85 -14.08
CA ASN A 22 2.63 4.79 -14.25
C ASN A 22 1.75 4.85 -12.99
N GLU A 23 2.39 5.22 -11.90
CA GLU A 23 1.79 5.25 -10.57
C GLU A 23 0.46 6.02 -10.57
N ASP A 24 -0.61 5.33 -10.21
CA ASP A 24 -1.92 5.91 -9.96
C ASP A 24 -2.15 6.15 -8.45
N PRO A 25 -3.25 6.80 -8.07
CA PRO A 25 -3.48 7.08 -6.66
C PRO A 25 -3.75 5.83 -5.80
N ASP A 26 -4.17 4.66 -6.37
CA ASP A 26 -4.29 3.42 -5.58
C ASP A 26 -2.90 2.91 -5.22
N THR A 27 -2.01 2.77 -6.20
CA THR A 27 -0.65 2.28 -5.91
C THR A 27 0.11 3.22 -4.97
N ILE A 28 0.00 4.55 -5.16
CA ILE A 28 0.68 5.53 -4.28
C ILE A 28 0.07 5.48 -2.87
N GLY A 29 -1.25 5.60 -2.72
CA GLY A 29 -1.91 5.56 -1.42
C GLY A 29 -1.63 4.25 -0.68
N SER A 30 -1.73 3.13 -1.37
CA SER A 30 -1.49 1.80 -0.82
C SER A 30 -0.03 1.60 -0.38
N CYS A 31 0.95 1.97 -1.21
CA CYS A 31 2.38 1.85 -0.87
C CYS A 31 2.76 2.73 0.33
N PHE A 32 2.29 3.97 0.37
CA PHE A 32 2.60 4.88 1.50
C PHE A 32 1.89 4.45 2.78
N ALA A 33 0.62 4.03 2.72
CA ALA A 33 -0.07 3.48 3.88
C ALA A 33 0.68 2.25 4.44
N PHE A 34 1.11 1.34 3.55
CA PHE A 34 1.87 0.16 3.94
C PHE A 34 3.21 0.54 4.60
N ALA A 35 3.98 1.45 3.99
CA ALA A 35 5.26 1.90 4.54
C ALA A 35 5.09 2.57 5.92
N LYS A 36 4.05 3.40 6.10
CA LYS A 36 3.72 4.02 7.39
C LYS A 36 3.41 2.97 8.46
N VAL A 37 2.65 1.92 8.11
CA VAL A 37 2.37 0.81 9.03
C VAL A 37 3.65 0.04 9.36
N MET A 38 4.53 -0.23 8.40
CA MET A 38 5.82 -0.89 8.69
C MET A 38 6.64 -0.07 9.69
N ARG A 39 6.73 1.25 9.51
CA ARG A 39 7.43 2.15 10.45
C ARG A 39 6.76 2.18 11.83
N LYS A 40 5.42 2.15 11.89
CA LYS A 40 4.67 2.04 13.15
C LYS A 40 4.96 0.73 13.91
N LEU A 41 5.28 -0.35 13.18
CA LEU A 41 5.76 -1.62 13.75
C LEU A 41 7.25 -1.60 14.13
N GLY A 42 7.92 -0.47 14.03
CA GLY A 42 9.35 -0.32 14.37
C GLY A 42 10.31 -0.85 13.29
N LYS A 43 9.83 -1.05 12.06
CA LYS A 43 10.63 -1.51 10.94
C LYS A 43 11.10 -0.34 10.09
N GLU A 44 12.23 -0.50 9.41
CA GLU A 44 12.60 0.41 8.32
C GLU A 44 11.70 0.14 7.11
N ALA A 45 11.27 1.18 6.42
CA ALA A 45 10.50 1.04 5.19
C ALA A 45 10.79 2.19 4.23
N THR A 46 11.12 1.85 2.99
CA THR A 46 11.40 2.82 1.93
C THR A 46 10.48 2.57 0.75
N VAL A 47 9.76 3.59 0.31
CA VAL A 47 8.94 3.55 -0.91
C VAL A 47 9.81 3.93 -2.09
N TYR A 48 9.95 3.01 -3.04
CA TYR A 48 10.65 3.23 -4.30
C TYR A 48 9.66 3.51 -5.42
N VAL A 49 9.76 4.68 -6.01
CA VAL A 49 8.92 5.12 -7.12
C VAL A 49 9.71 5.20 -8.43
N ASN A 50 9.00 5.16 -9.54
CA ASN A 50 9.59 5.21 -10.87
C ASN A 50 9.83 6.65 -11.36
N GLY A 51 9.00 7.60 -10.91
CA GLY A 51 9.05 8.99 -11.28
C GLY A 51 8.65 9.92 -10.13
N ARG A 52 8.65 11.22 -10.38
CA ARG A 52 8.12 12.16 -9.40
C ARG A 52 6.62 11.96 -9.25
N ILE A 53 6.18 11.81 -8.01
CA ILE A 53 4.75 11.77 -7.68
C ILE A 53 4.10 13.10 -8.11
N GLU A 54 2.95 13.00 -8.76
CA GLU A 54 2.20 14.17 -9.21
C GLU A 54 1.85 15.10 -8.04
N SER A 55 1.93 16.40 -8.26
CA SER A 55 1.67 17.41 -7.22
C SER A 55 0.30 17.29 -6.56
N ARG A 56 -0.71 16.76 -7.27
CA ARG A 56 -2.04 16.50 -6.72
C ARG A 56 -2.05 15.42 -5.64
N LEU A 57 -1.02 14.56 -5.58
CA LEU A 57 -0.85 13.50 -4.58
C LEU A 57 0.19 13.85 -3.52
N ALA A 58 0.79 15.04 -3.56
CA ALA A 58 1.82 15.46 -2.60
C ALA A 58 1.33 15.46 -1.13
N PHE A 59 0.02 15.51 -0.91
CA PHE A 59 -0.57 15.41 0.43
C PHE A 59 -0.45 14.02 1.07
N ILE A 60 -0.13 12.98 0.32
CA ILE A 60 0.12 11.61 0.80
C ILE A 60 1.47 11.56 1.53
N GLY A 61 2.48 12.21 0.97
CA GLY A 61 3.82 12.31 1.53
C GLY A 61 4.88 12.52 0.46
N ASP A 62 6.05 12.92 0.88
CA ASP A 62 7.23 13.16 0.05
C ASP A 62 8.42 12.27 0.44
N ASP A 63 8.23 11.36 1.40
CA ASP A 63 9.25 10.42 1.89
C ASP A 63 9.31 9.17 1.01
N TYR A 64 9.88 9.35 -0.19
CA TYR A 64 10.10 8.29 -1.17
C TYR A 64 11.46 8.43 -1.85
N VAL A 65 11.93 7.38 -2.46
CA VAL A 65 13.18 7.33 -3.21
C VAL A 65 12.89 7.13 -4.69
N LEU A 66 13.44 8.00 -5.53
CA LEU A 66 13.54 7.74 -6.97
C LEU A 66 14.58 6.65 -7.18
N TYR A 67 14.13 5.49 -7.64
CA TYR A 67 15.03 4.36 -7.85
C TYR A 67 16.06 4.69 -8.95
N GLN A 68 17.29 4.27 -8.70
CA GLN A 68 18.38 4.27 -9.68
C GLN A 68 19.06 2.91 -9.61
N GLU A 69 19.36 2.32 -10.76
CA GLU A 69 20.02 1.04 -10.84
C GLU A 69 21.36 1.04 -10.09
N GLY A 70 21.63 -0.03 -9.35
CA GLY A 70 22.85 -0.14 -8.52
C GLY A 70 22.82 0.60 -7.19
N MET A 71 21.70 1.16 -6.77
CA MET A 71 21.55 1.73 -5.43
C MET A 71 21.80 0.66 -4.36
N LYS A 72 22.65 1.00 -3.39
CA LYS A 72 22.86 0.13 -2.23
C LYS A 72 21.64 0.15 -1.31
N HIS A 73 21.23 -1.01 -0.87
CA HIS A 73 20.17 -1.20 0.11
C HIS A 73 20.52 -2.31 1.11
N ASN A 74 19.78 -2.37 2.20
CA ASN A 74 19.89 -3.41 3.24
C ASN A 74 18.52 -4.01 3.58
N HIS A 75 17.57 -3.93 2.65
CA HIS A 75 16.23 -4.47 2.85
C HIS A 75 16.25 -6.00 2.86
N ASP A 76 15.45 -6.60 3.75
CA ASP A 76 15.28 -8.04 3.91
C ASP A 76 13.89 -8.53 3.45
N LEU A 77 13.02 -7.62 3.04
CA LEU A 77 11.72 -7.91 2.41
C LEU A 77 11.44 -6.92 1.27
N CYS A 78 10.97 -7.44 0.14
CA CYS A 78 10.44 -6.67 -0.97
C CYS A 78 8.91 -6.79 -1.01
N ALA A 79 8.19 -5.67 -0.91
CA ALA A 79 6.73 -5.62 -0.97
C ALA A 79 6.28 -4.93 -2.27
N CYS A 80 5.66 -5.69 -3.17
CA CYS A 80 4.99 -5.16 -4.35
C CYS A 80 3.51 -4.99 -4.05
N ILE A 81 3.03 -3.76 -4.08
CA ILE A 81 1.64 -3.41 -3.78
C ILE A 81 0.96 -2.94 -5.06
N ASP A 82 -0.25 -3.42 -5.31
CA ASP A 82 -1.05 -3.06 -6.48
C ASP A 82 -0.33 -3.39 -7.80
N CYS A 83 0.31 -4.55 -7.87
CA CYS A 83 1.15 -4.93 -8.99
C CYS A 83 0.79 -6.32 -9.49
N GLY A 84 0.22 -6.42 -10.70
CA GLY A 84 -0.28 -7.66 -11.28
C GLY A 84 0.81 -8.59 -11.83
N ASP A 85 1.96 -8.08 -12.19
CA ASP A 85 3.09 -8.87 -12.71
C ASP A 85 4.42 -8.15 -12.50
N LEU A 86 5.51 -8.94 -12.59
CA LEU A 86 6.88 -8.45 -12.36
C LEU A 86 7.33 -7.43 -13.40
N GLY A 87 6.79 -7.42 -14.61
CA GLY A 87 7.12 -6.43 -15.64
C GLY A 87 6.68 -5.02 -15.27
N ARG A 88 5.66 -4.90 -14.44
CA ARG A 88 5.14 -3.60 -14.00
C ARG A 88 6.02 -2.86 -13.01
N ILE A 89 7.01 -3.49 -12.39
CA ILE A 89 7.99 -2.81 -11.52
C ILE A 89 9.20 -2.27 -12.29
N ALA A 90 9.27 -2.52 -13.61
CA ALA A 90 10.30 -1.99 -14.52
C ALA A 90 11.74 -2.18 -14.03
N GLU A 91 12.51 -1.09 -14.05
CA GLU A 91 13.92 -1.10 -13.68
C GLU A 91 14.17 -1.54 -12.22
N ARG A 92 13.16 -1.47 -11.34
CA ARG A 92 13.25 -1.94 -9.95
C ARG A 92 13.21 -3.47 -9.82
N LYS A 93 13.14 -4.18 -10.95
CA LYS A 93 13.24 -5.63 -10.99
C LYS A 93 14.57 -6.12 -10.40
N SER A 94 15.68 -5.41 -10.63
CA SER A 94 16.96 -5.72 -10.01
C SER A 94 16.89 -5.69 -8.48
N LEU A 95 16.27 -4.65 -7.90
CA LEU A 95 16.05 -4.55 -6.46
C LEU A 95 15.17 -5.71 -5.93
N PHE A 96 14.12 -6.08 -6.66
CA PHE A 96 13.28 -7.23 -6.31
C PHE A 96 14.06 -8.54 -6.33
N GLU A 97 14.93 -8.76 -7.33
CA GLU A 97 15.71 -9.98 -7.49
C GLU A 97 16.88 -10.08 -6.49
N GLU A 98 17.41 -8.96 -6.02
CA GLU A 98 18.47 -8.92 -5.00
C GLU A 98 17.94 -9.26 -3.59
N ILE A 99 16.66 -9.00 -3.31
CA ILE A 99 16.03 -9.27 -2.02
C ILE A 99 15.42 -10.67 -2.07
N ASN A 100 16.02 -11.64 -1.35
CA ASN A 100 15.61 -13.05 -1.35
C ASN A 100 14.31 -13.34 -0.58
N ASN A 101 13.44 -12.36 -0.42
CA ASN A 101 12.18 -12.50 0.30
C ASN A 101 11.18 -11.45 -0.22
N SER A 102 10.02 -11.90 -0.70
CA SER A 102 9.08 -11.01 -1.36
C SER A 102 7.62 -11.31 -1.00
N ILE A 103 6.82 -10.24 -1.01
CA ILE A 103 5.35 -10.31 -0.92
C ILE A 103 4.71 -9.51 -2.05
N ASN A 104 3.54 -9.97 -2.48
CA ASN A 104 2.67 -9.22 -3.39
C ASN A 104 1.26 -9.13 -2.80
N ILE A 105 0.71 -7.93 -2.77
CA ILE A 105 -0.65 -7.64 -2.33
C ILE A 105 -1.35 -6.89 -3.47
N ASP A 106 -2.39 -7.51 -4.04
CA ASP A 106 -2.96 -7.02 -5.29
C ASP A 106 -4.44 -7.38 -5.44
N HIS A 107 -5.17 -6.64 -6.27
CA HIS A 107 -6.56 -6.88 -6.59
C HIS A 107 -6.81 -7.24 -8.08
N HIS A 108 -5.77 -7.26 -8.90
CA HIS A 108 -5.91 -7.57 -10.33
C HIS A 108 -6.18 -9.06 -10.57
N LEU A 109 -7.24 -9.37 -11.31
CA LEU A 109 -7.60 -10.76 -11.70
C LEU A 109 -6.52 -11.43 -12.58
N THR A 110 -5.70 -10.64 -13.25
CA THR A 110 -4.61 -11.10 -14.12
C THR A 110 -3.29 -11.28 -13.39
N ASN A 111 -3.28 -11.20 -12.07
CA ASN A 111 -2.07 -11.32 -11.26
C ASN A 111 -1.38 -12.67 -11.50
N THR A 112 -0.06 -12.64 -11.66
CA THR A 112 0.77 -13.82 -11.96
C THR A 112 1.31 -14.54 -10.74
N ASN A 113 1.03 -14.05 -9.52
CA ASN A 113 1.53 -14.59 -8.24
C ASN A 113 3.06 -14.74 -8.21
N PHE A 114 3.78 -13.71 -8.59
CA PHE A 114 5.23 -13.73 -8.86
C PHE A 114 6.11 -13.62 -7.61
N ALA A 115 5.56 -13.27 -6.45
CA ALA A 115 6.28 -13.15 -5.19
C ALA A 115 6.31 -14.47 -4.41
N ASP A 116 7.16 -14.58 -3.37
CA ASP A 116 7.21 -15.75 -2.50
C ASP A 116 5.92 -15.96 -1.70
N ALA A 117 5.27 -14.87 -1.29
CA ALA A 117 3.93 -14.91 -0.72
C ALA A 117 3.04 -13.87 -1.40
N ASN A 118 1.90 -14.34 -1.93
CA ASN A 118 0.96 -13.52 -2.66
C ASN A 118 -0.39 -13.50 -1.95
N TYR A 119 -0.97 -12.31 -1.79
CA TYR A 119 -2.36 -12.17 -1.40
C TYR A 119 -3.08 -11.35 -2.46
N VAL A 120 -3.84 -12.04 -3.29
CA VAL A 120 -4.60 -11.46 -4.40
C VAL A 120 -6.09 -11.65 -4.14
N ASP A 121 -6.85 -10.56 -4.14
CA ASP A 121 -8.31 -10.57 -4.00
C ASP A 121 -8.96 -9.76 -5.12
N GLY A 122 -9.26 -10.41 -6.24
CA GLY A 122 -9.90 -9.79 -7.40
C GLY A 122 -11.36 -9.33 -7.16
N LYS A 123 -11.90 -9.48 -5.94
CA LYS A 123 -13.20 -8.93 -5.54
C LYS A 123 -13.06 -7.62 -4.77
N ALA A 124 -11.86 -7.28 -4.33
CA ALA A 124 -11.59 -5.99 -3.71
C ALA A 124 -11.64 -4.88 -4.77
N ALA A 125 -12.17 -3.74 -4.40
CA ALA A 125 -12.28 -2.61 -5.30
C ALA A 125 -10.96 -1.90 -5.58
N ALA A 126 -9.96 -2.08 -4.69
CA ALA A 126 -8.66 -1.44 -4.73
C ALA A 126 -7.67 -2.23 -3.86
N ALA A 127 -6.37 -2.07 -4.10
CA ALA A 127 -5.34 -2.62 -3.20
C ALA A 127 -5.44 -2.01 -1.79
N GLY A 128 -5.83 -0.75 -1.69
CA GLY A 128 -6.12 -0.09 -0.41
C GLY A 128 -7.20 -0.77 0.43
N GLU A 129 -8.24 -1.37 -0.19
CA GLU A 129 -9.26 -2.14 0.52
C GLU A 129 -8.68 -3.44 1.12
N ILE A 130 -7.76 -4.07 0.41
CA ILE A 130 -7.06 -5.27 0.88
C ILE A 130 -6.14 -4.94 2.06
N LEU A 131 -5.39 -3.85 1.95
CA LEU A 131 -4.49 -3.40 3.02
C LEU A 131 -5.25 -3.03 4.28
N TYR A 132 -6.42 -2.38 4.17
CA TYR A 132 -7.28 -2.13 5.32
C TYR A 132 -7.60 -3.43 6.07
N ALA A 133 -8.07 -4.46 5.35
CA ALA A 133 -8.41 -5.76 5.95
C ALA A 133 -7.17 -6.48 6.52
N LEU A 134 -6.00 -6.33 5.88
CA LEU A 134 -4.74 -6.86 6.39
C LEU A 134 -4.36 -6.21 7.72
N PHE A 135 -4.42 -4.89 7.81
CA PHE A 135 -4.06 -4.13 9.01
C PHE A 135 -5.04 -4.41 10.16
N GLU A 136 -6.36 -4.51 9.88
CA GLU A 136 -7.33 -4.98 10.88
C GLU A 136 -6.96 -6.37 11.43
N LYS A 137 -6.61 -7.32 10.55
CA LYS A 137 -6.22 -8.67 10.96
C LYS A 137 -4.93 -8.69 11.77
N MET A 138 -4.01 -7.78 11.52
CA MET A 138 -2.78 -7.60 12.29
C MET A 138 -3.01 -6.85 13.61
N GLY A 139 -4.22 -6.35 13.89
CA GLY A 139 -4.53 -5.56 15.07
C GLY A 139 -3.88 -4.17 15.06
N ILE A 140 -3.63 -3.60 13.89
CA ILE A 140 -3.02 -2.28 13.74
C ILE A 140 -4.09 -1.20 13.89
N GLU A 141 -3.89 -0.32 14.85
CA GLU A 141 -4.68 0.89 14.97
C GLU A 141 -4.24 1.92 13.93
N LEU A 142 -5.17 2.33 13.06
CA LEU A 142 -4.90 3.29 12.00
C LEU A 142 -4.94 4.72 12.57
N ASP A 143 -3.98 5.53 12.16
CA ASP A 143 -4.02 6.97 12.36
C ASP A 143 -4.60 7.70 11.14
N ASN A 144 -4.74 9.02 11.27
CA ASN A 144 -5.33 9.85 10.23
C ASN A 144 -4.55 9.79 8.90
N ASP A 145 -3.23 9.72 8.94
CA ASP A 145 -2.41 9.73 7.72
C ASP A 145 -2.53 8.40 6.96
N ILE A 146 -2.50 7.28 7.67
CA ILE A 146 -2.71 5.96 7.06
C ILE A 146 -4.14 5.85 6.52
N ALA A 147 -5.14 6.30 7.28
CA ALA A 147 -6.54 6.27 6.86
C ALA A 147 -6.78 7.13 5.60
N LYS A 148 -6.19 8.31 5.54
CA LYS A 148 -6.24 9.20 4.38
C LYS A 148 -5.65 8.55 3.13
N ASP A 149 -4.51 7.89 3.25
CA ASP A 149 -3.83 7.23 2.14
C ASP A 149 -4.68 6.08 1.58
N LEU A 150 -5.20 5.20 2.46
CA LEU A 150 -6.07 4.10 2.07
C LEU A 150 -7.40 4.60 1.47
N TYR A 151 -7.96 5.68 2.01
CA TYR A 151 -9.17 6.28 1.46
C TYR A 151 -8.93 6.83 0.05
N THR A 152 -7.78 7.47 -0.18
CA THR A 152 -7.37 7.98 -1.50
C THR A 152 -7.25 6.84 -2.51
N ALA A 153 -6.63 5.74 -2.12
CA ALA A 153 -6.50 4.52 -2.90
C ALA A 153 -7.88 4.00 -3.36
N ILE A 154 -8.78 3.78 -2.41
CA ILE A 154 -10.14 3.27 -2.68
C ILE A 154 -10.95 4.26 -3.53
N CYS A 155 -10.86 5.56 -3.25
CA CYS A 155 -11.54 6.60 -4.02
C CYS A 155 -11.12 6.61 -5.48
N SER A 156 -9.83 6.42 -5.76
CA SER A 156 -9.30 6.38 -7.12
C SER A 156 -9.92 5.25 -7.91
N ASP A 157 -9.75 4.03 -7.47
CA ASP A 157 -10.13 2.83 -8.21
C ASP A 157 -11.63 2.57 -8.27
N THR A 158 -12.39 3.27 -7.45
CA THR A 158 -13.86 3.26 -7.49
C THR A 158 -14.47 4.44 -8.26
N GLY A 159 -13.63 5.31 -8.83
CA GLY A 159 -14.09 6.54 -9.45
C GLY A 159 -14.94 7.40 -8.50
N CYS A 160 -14.47 7.58 -7.27
CA CYS A 160 -15.23 8.17 -6.16
C CYS A 160 -16.57 7.45 -5.92
N PHE A 161 -16.49 6.13 -5.80
CA PHE A 161 -17.62 5.21 -5.51
C PHE A 161 -18.71 5.16 -6.59
N LYS A 162 -18.37 5.46 -7.84
CA LYS A 162 -19.31 5.45 -8.97
C LYS A 162 -19.23 4.20 -9.83
N TYR A 163 -18.12 3.45 -9.76
CA TYR A 163 -17.89 2.30 -10.63
C TYR A 163 -18.55 1.03 -10.09
N SER A 164 -18.72 0.04 -10.95
CA SER A 164 -19.40 -1.22 -10.65
C SER A 164 -18.62 -2.16 -9.72
N ASN A 165 -17.34 -1.88 -9.47
CA ASN A 165 -16.51 -2.61 -8.51
C ASN A 165 -16.81 -2.23 -7.04
N VAL A 166 -17.61 -1.21 -6.79
CA VAL A 166 -18.04 -0.81 -5.44
C VAL A 166 -18.97 -1.86 -4.83
N THR A 167 -18.60 -2.35 -3.66
CA THR A 167 -19.37 -3.34 -2.90
C THR A 167 -19.82 -2.77 -1.55
N PRO A 168 -20.76 -3.44 -0.84
CA PRO A 168 -21.07 -3.06 0.54
C PRO A 168 -19.86 -3.12 1.48
N LYS A 169 -18.86 -3.98 1.21
CA LYS A 169 -17.59 -4.03 1.95
C LYS A 169 -16.78 -2.77 1.69
N THR A 170 -16.64 -2.37 0.42
CA THR A 170 -15.94 -1.13 0.02
C THR A 170 -16.50 0.10 0.74
N MET A 171 -17.83 0.22 0.79
CA MET A 171 -18.48 1.35 1.47
C MET A 171 -18.27 1.33 2.99
N ARG A 172 -18.29 0.16 3.62
CA ARG A 172 -18.00 0.03 5.07
C ARG A 172 -16.54 0.39 5.36
N THR A 173 -15.60 -0.09 4.55
CA THR A 173 -14.18 0.26 4.67
C THR A 173 -13.98 1.77 4.55
N ALA A 174 -14.57 2.40 3.54
CA ALA A 174 -14.49 3.85 3.36
C ALA A 174 -15.09 4.62 4.55
N ALA A 175 -16.24 4.18 5.08
CA ALA A 175 -16.85 4.78 6.26
C ALA A 175 -15.97 4.67 7.51
N ASN A 176 -15.33 3.51 7.72
CA ASN A 176 -14.41 3.31 8.84
C ASN A 176 -13.17 4.20 8.72
N LEU A 177 -12.60 4.34 7.51
CA LEU A 177 -11.46 5.22 7.26
C LEU A 177 -11.80 6.69 7.51
N LEU A 178 -12.98 7.14 7.09
CA LEU A 178 -13.47 8.48 7.40
C LEU A 178 -13.66 8.69 8.90
N ALA A 179 -14.18 7.70 9.62
CA ALA A 179 -14.37 7.80 11.08
C ALA A 179 -13.04 8.00 11.81
N VAL A 180 -11.95 7.36 11.38
CA VAL A 180 -10.60 7.61 11.93
C VAL A 180 -10.20 9.07 11.74
N SER A 181 -10.45 9.64 10.55
CA SER A 181 -10.10 11.04 10.25
C SER A 181 -10.90 12.04 11.09
N TYR A 182 -12.16 11.74 11.40
CA TYR A 182 -13.03 12.63 12.19
C TYR A 182 -12.75 12.60 13.70
N THR A 183 -12.22 11.51 14.25
CA THR A 183 -11.90 11.42 15.68
C THR A 183 -10.77 12.36 16.10
N HIS A 184 -9.97 12.85 15.17
CA HIS A 184 -8.89 13.81 15.41
C HIS A 184 -9.29 15.28 15.19
N LEU A 185 -10.48 15.55 14.67
CA LEU A 185 -11.07 16.89 14.63
C LEU A 185 -11.67 17.19 16.01
N THR A 186 -10.84 17.57 16.97
CA THR A 186 -11.33 18.26 18.14
C THR A 186 -11.93 19.59 17.67
N LEU A 187 -13.26 19.65 17.63
CA LEU A 187 -13.95 20.92 17.49
C LEU A 187 -13.45 21.84 18.61
N PRO A 188 -13.01 23.08 18.30
CA PRO A 188 -12.73 24.03 19.36
C PRO A 188 -14.01 24.21 20.18
N THR A 189 -14.01 23.72 21.40
CA THR A 189 -15.08 24.04 22.36
C THR A 189 -14.96 25.50 22.62
N ASN A 190 -15.83 26.31 22.01
CA ASN A 190 -16.04 27.68 22.40
C ASN A 190 -16.59 27.67 23.85
N SER A 191 -15.73 27.92 24.80
CA SER A 191 -16.08 28.34 26.16
C SER A 191 -16.22 29.84 26.21
#